data_6416944594ff92634067cb728e7d6b74
#
_entry.id   6416944594ff92634067cb728e7d6b74
#
_cell.length_a   1.000
_cell.length_b   1.000
_cell.length_c   1.000
_cell.angle_alpha   90.00
_cell.angle_beta   90.00
_cell.angle_gamma   90.00
#
_symmetry.space_group_name_H-M   'P 1'
#
loop_
_entity.id
_entity.type
_entity.pdbx_description
1 polymer ?
#
loop_
_entity_poly.entity_id
_entity_poly.type
_entity_poly.pdbx_seq_one_letter_code
_entity_poly.pdbx_strand_id
1 'polypeptide(L)'
;MEDRIQAEIVRFLRSNGTFCHSVPNEGAGADGRIRTAQLVTMGLFPGTGDLVVWWNTERGTVVGYLEVKTEKGRQSDRQRHFEQMCQDHNIPYMVVRSVDDVKAYMAMMGFAAGRVLDASRPH
;
A
#
# COMPACT_ATOMS: atom_id res chain seq x y z
N MET A 1 14.24 5.87 5.77
CA MET A 1 13.52 6.93 5.05
C MET A 1 12.16 6.47 4.57
N GLU A 2 12.08 5.36 3.83
CA GLU A 2 10.77 4.84 3.37
C GLU A 2 9.87 4.46 4.53
N ASP A 3 10.42 3.85 5.58
CA ASP A 3 9.64 3.45 6.75
C ASP A 3 8.98 4.66 7.43
N ARG A 4 9.70 5.77 7.50
CA ARG A 4 9.17 7.00 8.09
C ARG A 4 8.04 7.58 7.24
N ILE A 5 8.23 7.62 5.93
CA ILE A 5 7.23 8.11 4.99
C ILE A 5 5.99 7.21 5.09
N GLN A 6 6.19 5.89 5.09
CA GLN A 6 5.09 4.95 5.20
C GLN A 6 4.30 5.15 6.50
N ALA A 7 4.99 5.33 7.63
CA ALA A 7 4.34 5.55 8.91
C ALA A 7 3.47 6.83 8.89
N GLU A 8 3.98 7.89 8.27
CA GLU A 8 3.22 9.14 8.13
C GLU A 8 1.97 8.95 7.27
N ILE A 9 2.10 8.20 6.18
CA ILE A 9 0.98 7.91 5.28
C ILE A 9 -0.08 7.07 6.01
N VAL A 10 0.33 6.02 6.72
CA VAL A 10 -0.58 5.18 7.50
C VAL A 10 -1.33 6.01 8.53
N ARG A 11 -0.63 6.87 9.24
CA ARG A 11 -1.25 7.75 10.24
C ARG A 11 -2.29 8.67 9.60
N PHE A 12 -1.93 9.27 8.47
CA PHE A 12 -2.86 10.14 7.74
C PHE A 12 -4.11 9.39 7.31
N LEU A 13 -3.94 8.24 6.66
CA LEU A 13 -5.07 7.46 6.13
C LEU A 13 -6.00 7.01 7.25
N ARG A 14 -5.43 6.46 8.32
CA ARG A 14 -6.25 5.99 9.45
C ARG A 14 -6.97 7.14 10.15
N SER A 15 -6.32 8.31 10.24
CA SER A 15 -6.95 9.47 10.87
C SER A 15 -8.11 10.02 10.06
N ASN A 16 -8.14 9.80 8.75
CA ASN A 16 -9.26 10.24 7.93
C ASN A 16 -10.28 9.13 7.64
N GLY A 17 -10.17 7.99 8.36
CA GLY A 17 -11.13 6.91 8.23
C GLY A 17 -10.91 5.98 7.06
N THR A 18 -9.70 5.94 6.50
CA THR A 18 -9.35 5.04 5.42
C THR A 18 -8.51 3.90 5.97
N PHE A 19 -9.05 2.68 5.94
CA PHE A 19 -8.33 1.52 6.43
C PHE A 19 -7.17 1.18 5.51
N CYS A 20 -6.01 0.86 6.09
CA CYS A 20 -4.87 0.35 5.34
C CYS A 20 -4.05 -0.57 6.23
N HIS A 21 -3.29 -1.45 5.60
CA HIS A 21 -2.34 -2.30 6.31
C HIS A 21 -1.13 -2.58 5.42
N SER A 22 -0.02 -2.90 6.05
CA SER A 22 1.20 -3.24 5.32
C SER A 22 1.15 -4.67 4.80
N VAL A 23 1.94 -4.91 3.76
CA VAL A 23 2.11 -6.24 3.17
C VAL A 23 3.58 -6.60 3.28
N PRO A 24 3.93 -7.73 3.93
CA PRO A 24 5.31 -8.18 3.93
C PRO A 24 5.72 -8.61 2.52
N ASN A 25 6.82 -8.07 2.04
CA ASN A 25 7.30 -8.39 0.70
C ASN A 25 8.36 -9.47 0.70
N GLU A 26 9.11 -9.60 1.79
CA GLU A 26 10.23 -10.52 1.88
C GLU A 26 10.37 -11.05 3.30
N GLY A 27 10.97 -12.24 3.43
CA GLY A 27 11.40 -12.73 4.72
C GLY A 27 12.58 -11.92 5.21
N ALA A 28 12.67 -11.73 6.55
CA ALA A 28 13.73 -10.97 7.17
C ALA A 28 14.68 -11.89 7.94
N GLY A 29 15.92 -11.41 8.19
CA GLY A 29 16.88 -12.08 9.03
C GLY A 29 17.87 -12.96 8.27
N ALA A 30 18.66 -13.74 9.03
CA ALA A 30 19.73 -14.58 8.48
C ALA A 30 19.20 -15.63 7.51
N ASP A 31 17.98 -16.08 7.71
CA ASP A 31 17.33 -17.11 6.91
C ASP A 31 16.41 -16.52 5.84
N GLY A 32 16.58 -15.26 5.50
CA GLY A 32 15.67 -14.54 4.59
C GLY A 32 15.41 -15.25 3.28
N ARG A 33 16.43 -15.86 2.67
CA ARG A 33 16.26 -16.59 1.40
C ARG A 33 15.33 -17.78 1.53
N ILE A 34 15.59 -18.63 2.54
CA ILE A 34 14.79 -19.85 2.76
C ILE A 34 13.36 -19.44 3.13
N ARG A 35 13.25 -18.46 4.02
CA ARG A 35 11.96 -17.97 4.46
C ARG A 35 11.17 -17.36 3.30
N THR A 36 11.82 -16.57 2.44
CA THR A 36 11.16 -15.98 1.28
C THR A 36 10.66 -17.06 0.33
N ALA A 37 11.46 -18.08 0.06
CA ALA A 37 11.04 -19.19 -0.80
C ALA A 37 9.82 -19.91 -0.23
N GLN A 38 9.79 -20.14 1.08
CA GLN A 38 8.63 -20.74 1.74
C GLN A 38 7.40 -19.85 1.63
N LEU A 39 7.57 -18.54 1.84
CA LEU A 39 6.47 -17.59 1.76
C LEU A 39 5.91 -17.50 0.33
N VAL A 40 6.76 -17.57 -0.68
CA VAL A 40 6.32 -17.58 -2.08
C VAL A 40 5.46 -18.81 -2.35
N THR A 41 5.88 -19.98 -1.84
CA THR A 41 5.08 -21.19 -1.96
C THR A 41 3.71 -21.02 -1.29
N MET A 42 3.63 -20.24 -0.22
CA MET A 42 2.40 -19.97 0.51
C MET A 42 1.61 -18.77 -0.04
N GLY A 43 2.04 -18.19 -1.17
CA GLY A 43 1.30 -17.12 -1.81
C GLY A 43 1.94 -15.74 -1.78
N LEU A 44 3.12 -15.59 -1.18
CA LEU A 44 3.83 -14.32 -1.24
C LEU A 44 4.17 -14.00 -2.70
N PHE A 45 3.86 -12.80 -3.14
CA PHE A 45 4.19 -12.31 -4.47
C PHE A 45 5.16 -11.14 -4.33
N PRO A 46 6.46 -11.33 -4.63
CA PRO A 46 7.43 -10.24 -4.51
C PRO A 46 7.09 -9.07 -5.44
N GLY A 47 7.24 -7.86 -4.92
CA GLY A 47 7.00 -6.66 -5.70
C GLY A 47 5.60 -6.07 -5.60
N THR A 48 4.74 -6.63 -4.73
CA THR A 48 3.44 -6.00 -4.46
C THR A 48 3.64 -4.64 -3.80
N GLY A 49 2.61 -3.81 -3.77
CA GLY A 49 2.67 -2.53 -3.08
C GLY A 49 2.91 -2.69 -1.59
N ASP A 50 3.47 -1.66 -0.97
CA ASP A 50 3.79 -1.67 0.47
C ASP A 50 2.55 -1.67 1.35
N LEU A 51 1.48 -1.05 0.88
CA LEU A 51 0.24 -0.92 1.62
C LEU A 51 -0.93 -1.40 0.79
N VAL A 52 -1.82 -2.15 1.42
CA VAL A 52 -3.17 -2.39 0.91
C VAL A 52 -4.06 -1.31 1.51
N VAL A 53 -4.85 -0.65 0.70
CA VAL A 53 -5.71 0.45 1.13
C VAL A 53 -7.14 0.17 0.71
N TRP A 54 -8.08 0.38 1.63
CA TRP A 54 -9.50 0.29 1.36
C TRP A 54 -10.03 1.70 1.11
N TRP A 55 -10.02 2.10 -0.16
CA TRP A 55 -10.43 3.44 -0.56
C TRP A 55 -11.95 3.61 -0.46
N ASN A 56 -12.38 4.71 0.13
CA ASN A 56 -13.80 5.03 0.24
C ASN A 56 -14.24 5.80 -1.00
N THR A 57 -15.32 5.35 -1.63
CA THR A 57 -15.91 6.04 -2.77
C THR A 57 -17.41 6.20 -2.56
N GLU A 58 -18.05 7.01 -3.39
CA GLU A 58 -19.52 7.17 -3.35
C GLU A 58 -20.25 5.85 -3.59
N ARG A 59 -19.62 4.91 -4.27
CA ARG A 59 -20.22 3.62 -4.63
C ARG A 59 -19.79 2.48 -3.72
N GLY A 60 -19.04 2.78 -2.65
CA GLY A 60 -18.56 1.77 -1.73
C GLY A 60 -17.05 1.75 -1.67
N THR A 61 -16.51 0.66 -1.14
CA THR A 61 -15.07 0.53 -0.91
C THR A 61 -14.39 -0.14 -2.09
N VAL A 62 -13.27 0.42 -2.50
CA VAL A 62 -12.41 -0.13 -3.54
C VAL A 62 -11.05 -0.45 -2.92
N VAL A 63 -10.57 -1.68 -3.09
CA VAL A 63 -9.27 -2.10 -2.56
C VAL A 63 -8.18 -1.82 -3.60
N GLY A 64 -7.11 -1.19 -3.15
CA GLY A 64 -5.96 -0.92 -4.00
C GLY A 64 -4.66 -0.94 -3.24
N TYR A 65 -3.60 -0.46 -3.87
CA TYR A 65 -2.24 -0.53 -3.34
C TYR A 65 -1.54 0.80 -3.42
N LEU A 66 -0.69 1.07 -2.43
CA LEU A 66 0.28 2.17 -2.49
C LEU A 66 1.68 1.58 -2.40
N GLU A 67 2.56 2.06 -3.25
CA GLU A 67 3.99 1.78 -3.20
C GLU A 67 4.68 3.01 -2.65
N VAL A 68 5.38 2.88 -1.52
CA VAL A 68 6.04 4.01 -0.86
C VAL A 68 7.49 4.07 -1.29
N LYS A 69 7.92 5.23 -1.77
CA LYS A 69 9.31 5.48 -2.19
C LYS A 69 9.81 6.77 -1.58
N THR A 70 11.12 6.86 -1.40
CA THR A 70 11.76 8.14 -1.12
C THR A 70 11.74 9.01 -2.37
N GLU A 71 12.09 10.29 -2.24
CA GLU A 71 12.09 11.22 -3.36
C GLU A 71 12.88 10.71 -4.55
N LYS A 72 14.02 10.05 -4.30
CA LYS A 72 14.90 9.53 -5.35
C LYS A 72 14.75 8.04 -5.59
N GLY A 73 13.91 7.38 -4.82
CA GLY A 73 13.70 5.94 -4.95
C GLY A 73 12.98 5.59 -6.25
N ARG A 74 13.30 4.44 -6.80
CA ARG A 74 12.70 3.97 -8.05
C ARG A 74 12.12 2.58 -7.86
N GLN A 75 11.10 2.28 -8.65
CA GLN A 75 10.52 0.94 -8.65
C GLN A 75 11.52 -0.08 -9.19
N SER A 76 11.50 -1.28 -8.60
CA SER A 76 12.16 -2.45 -9.17
C SER A 76 11.36 -2.98 -10.36
N ASP A 77 11.96 -3.90 -11.11
CA ASP A 77 11.25 -4.55 -12.21
C ASP A 77 10.04 -5.33 -11.72
N ARG A 78 10.15 -5.99 -10.56
CA ARG A 78 9.04 -6.72 -9.97
C ARG A 78 7.90 -5.79 -9.59
N GLN A 79 8.21 -4.62 -9.04
CA GLN A 79 7.21 -3.61 -8.68
C GLN A 79 6.51 -3.07 -9.93
N ARG A 80 7.25 -2.80 -11.00
CA ARG A 80 6.64 -2.36 -12.26
C ARG A 80 5.74 -3.43 -12.87
N HIS A 81 6.14 -4.69 -12.76
CA HIS A 81 5.33 -5.80 -13.23
C HIS A 81 4.01 -5.87 -12.46
N PHE A 82 4.08 -5.74 -11.13
CA PHE A 82 2.88 -5.74 -10.29
C PHE A 82 1.97 -4.56 -10.62
N GLU A 83 2.55 -3.38 -10.82
CA GLU A 83 1.79 -2.20 -11.24
C GLU A 83 1.03 -2.47 -12.54
N GLN A 84 1.70 -3.09 -13.51
CA GLN A 84 1.06 -3.42 -14.78
C GLN A 84 -0.11 -4.40 -14.58
N MET A 85 0.07 -5.39 -13.71
CA MET A 85 -1.02 -6.32 -13.39
C MET A 85 -2.21 -5.58 -12.78
N CYS A 86 -1.96 -4.63 -11.89
CA CYS A 86 -3.03 -3.82 -11.31
C CYS A 86 -3.76 -3.02 -12.38
N GLN A 87 -3.02 -2.39 -13.29
CA GLN A 87 -3.60 -1.62 -14.38
C GLN A 87 -4.47 -2.50 -15.29
N ASP A 88 -3.97 -3.70 -15.61
CA ASP A 88 -4.70 -4.64 -16.47
C ASP A 88 -6.02 -5.11 -15.83
N HIS A 89 -6.10 -5.09 -14.51
CA HIS A 89 -7.28 -5.54 -13.76
C HIS A 89 -8.08 -4.38 -13.17
N ASN A 90 -7.74 -3.15 -13.52
CA ASN A 90 -8.40 -1.95 -12.98
C ASN A 90 -8.35 -1.86 -11.46
N ILE A 91 -7.24 -2.33 -10.87
CA ILE A 91 -7.00 -2.23 -9.43
C ILE A 91 -6.19 -0.96 -9.18
N PRO A 92 -6.66 -0.04 -8.32
CA PRO A 92 -5.90 1.17 -8.03
C PRO A 92 -4.51 0.86 -7.49
N TYR A 93 -3.52 1.51 -8.06
CA TYR A 93 -2.12 1.40 -7.65
C TYR A 93 -1.45 2.74 -7.87
N MET A 94 -0.67 3.20 -6.91
CA MET A 94 0.06 4.45 -7.06
C MET A 94 1.37 4.41 -6.29
N VAL A 95 2.42 4.90 -6.91
CA VAL A 95 3.69 5.18 -6.23
C VAL A 95 3.55 6.54 -5.55
N VAL A 96 3.79 6.59 -4.25
CA VAL A 96 3.68 7.81 -3.47
C VAL A 96 4.96 8.06 -2.68
N ARG A 97 5.33 9.33 -2.54
CA ARG A 97 6.58 9.74 -1.91
C ARG A 97 6.35 10.62 -0.68
N SER A 98 5.09 10.94 -0.41
CA SER A 98 4.72 11.82 0.69
C SER A 98 3.22 11.70 0.97
N VAL A 99 2.79 12.25 2.11
CA VAL A 99 1.36 12.38 2.40
C VAL A 99 0.68 13.26 1.36
N ASP A 100 1.34 14.31 0.89
CA ASP A 100 0.77 15.19 -0.14
C ASP A 100 0.48 14.45 -1.44
N ASP A 101 1.34 13.50 -1.82
CA ASP A 101 1.09 12.65 -2.98
C ASP A 101 -0.18 11.82 -2.80
N VAL A 102 -0.40 11.29 -1.58
CA VAL A 102 -1.60 10.52 -1.27
C VAL A 102 -2.84 11.40 -1.38
N LYS A 103 -2.79 12.61 -0.84
CA LYS A 103 -3.92 13.56 -0.92
C LYS A 103 -4.24 13.90 -2.37
N ALA A 104 -3.23 14.15 -3.20
CA ALA A 104 -3.42 14.45 -4.60
C ALA A 104 -4.03 13.27 -5.36
N TYR A 105 -3.57 12.06 -5.06
CA TYR A 105 -4.09 10.84 -5.65
C TYR A 105 -5.56 10.64 -5.28
N MET A 106 -5.89 10.81 -3.99
CA MET A 106 -7.28 10.69 -3.54
C MET A 106 -8.20 11.68 -4.27
N ALA A 107 -7.75 12.93 -4.41
CA ALA A 107 -8.52 13.95 -5.11
C ALA A 107 -8.74 13.57 -6.57
N MET A 108 -7.70 13.10 -7.23
CA MET A 108 -7.77 12.69 -8.63
C MET A 108 -8.73 11.53 -8.85
N MET A 109 -8.74 10.57 -7.94
CA MET A 109 -9.51 9.34 -8.07
C MET A 109 -10.92 9.44 -7.49
N GLY A 110 -11.25 10.52 -6.79
CA GLY A 110 -12.54 10.63 -6.13
C GLY A 110 -12.64 9.79 -4.86
N PHE A 111 -11.51 9.47 -4.23
CA PHE A 111 -11.48 8.78 -2.95
C PHE A 111 -11.72 9.80 -1.84
N ALA A 112 -12.58 9.46 -0.90
CA ALA A 112 -13.01 10.38 0.15
C ALA A 112 -12.54 9.91 1.52
N ALA A 113 -12.58 10.83 2.49
CA ALA A 113 -12.41 10.49 3.89
C ALA A 113 -13.57 9.58 4.32
N GLY A 114 -13.29 8.64 5.17
CA GLY A 114 -14.28 7.74 5.71
C GLY A 114 -14.57 8.04 7.17
N ARG A 115 -15.14 7.06 7.85
CA ARG A 115 -15.38 7.14 9.29
C ARG A 115 -14.03 6.96 10.00
N VAL A 116 -13.72 7.86 10.94
CA VAL A 116 -12.49 7.75 11.72
C VAL A 116 -12.46 6.40 12.43
N LEU A 117 -11.34 5.68 12.29
CA LEU A 117 -11.16 4.37 12.88
C LEU A 117 -10.81 4.50 14.36
N ASP A 118 -11.45 3.69 15.20
CA ASP A 118 -11.13 3.59 16.61
C ASP A 118 -10.27 2.34 16.81
N ALA A 119 -8.97 2.55 17.00
CA ALA A 119 -8.02 1.45 17.17
C ALA A 119 -8.21 0.67 18.47
N SER A 120 -8.94 1.21 19.43
CA SER A 120 -9.21 0.52 20.70
C SER A 120 -10.33 -0.52 20.59
N ARG A 121 -11.08 -0.52 19.49
CA ARG A 121 -12.17 -1.47 19.29
C ARG A 121 -11.73 -2.62 18.41
N PRO A 122 -12.04 -3.86 18.81
CA PRO A 122 -11.84 -4.99 17.92
C PRO A 122 -12.79 -4.90 16.73
N HIS A 123 -12.29 -5.34 15.59
CA HIS A 123 -13.09 -5.32 14.35
C HIS A 123 -13.46 -6.72 13.87
#